data_a92a3faee6afa0d8cf5ba6bb5d01dcad
#
_entry.id   a92a3faee6afa0d8cf5ba6bb5d01dcad
#
_cell.length_a   1.000
_cell.length_b   1.000
_cell.length_c   1.000
_cell.angle_alpha   90.00
_cell.angle_beta   90.00
_cell.angle_gamma   90.00
#
_symmetry.space_group_name_H-M   'P 1'
#
loop_
_entity.id
_entity.type
_entity.pdbx_description
1 polymer ?
#
loop_
_entity_poly.entity_id
_entity_poly.type
_entity_poly.pdbx_seq_one_letter_code
_entity_poly.pdbx_strand_id
1 'polypeptide(L)'
;MKEIKTEDAIGSVLCHDITEIVKDQRKGPRFKKGHIIKEEDIEVLLNLGKEHLYVFEKDETMIHENDAAEILCNLCFNEYMKKSAISEGKIELTSTIDGLFKVNREELFKVNSFGKMMIATRQGNVPVKKGDKLAGMRIIPLVIEKEKMQQIQEKVQKPILKIMPYQIKTAGIITTGSEVYKGRIKDTFTPVIVEKLKEYGVEVTYHSLSLDDHEMTTSKINEALKQGVDLVLCTGGMSVDPDDKTPLAIKNTGAKIISYGAPVLPGAMFLLSYKGDVPIVGLPGCVMYSRRTIFDVVLPRLLAKDLITSDELALLGEGGLCLNCPVCTFPNCGLSKG
;
A
#
# COMPACT_ATOMS: atom_id res chain seq x y z
N MET A 1 -29.65 -23.63 -9.15
CA MET A 1 -28.58 -24.51 -8.67
C MET A 1 -29.23 -25.53 -7.74
N LYS A 2 -28.97 -26.82 -7.94
CA LYS A 2 -29.56 -27.90 -7.16
C LYS A 2 -28.45 -28.75 -6.54
N GLU A 3 -28.61 -29.12 -5.28
CA GLU A 3 -27.81 -30.14 -4.64
C GLU A 3 -28.40 -31.51 -4.94
N ILE A 4 -27.56 -32.43 -5.41
CA ILE A 4 -27.94 -33.81 -5.68
C ILE A 4 -26.88 -34.77 -5.14
N LYS A 5 -27.24 -36.02 -4.88
CA LYS A 5 -26.27 -37.06 -4.56
C LYS A 5 -25.35 -37.32 -5.76
N THR A 6 -24.10 -37.60 -5.48
CA THR A 6 -23.10 -37.85 -6.54
C THR A 6 -23.49 -39.01 -7.41
N GLU A 7 -24.08 -40.07 -6.85
CA GLU A 7 -24.58 -41.23 -7.57
C GLU A 7 -25.70 -40.90 -8.57
N ASP A 8 -26.52 -39.86 -8.28
CA ASP A 8 -27.63 -39.43 -9.13
C ASP A 8 -27.20 -38.33 -10.12
N ALA A 9 -25.92 -37.96 -10.17
CA ALA A 9 -25.44 -36.79 -10.89
C ALA A 9 -25.10 -37.03 -12.36
N ILE A 10 -25.18 -38.28 -12.84
CA ILE A 10 -24.82 -38.61 -14.25
C ILE A 10 -25.63 -37.74 -15.22
N GLY A 11 -24.92 -37.13 -16.19
CA GLY A 11 -25.49 -36.20 -17.18
C GLY A 11 -25.71 -34.78 -16.69
N SER A 12 -25.57 -34.52 -15.40
CA SER A 12 -25.64 -33.18 -14.83
C SER A 12 -24.36 -32.38 -15.05
N VAL A 13 -24.46 -31.04 -15.04
CA VAL A 13 -23.34 -30.13 -15.26
C VAL A 13 -22.85 -29.55 -13.93
N LEU A 14 -21.57 -29.72 -13.63
CA LEU A 14 -20.95 -29.20 -12.41
C LEU A 14 -21.01 -27.66 -12.35
N CYS A 15 -21.43 -27.13 -11.21
CA CYS A 15 -21.51 -25.68 -10.97
C CYS A 15 -20.17 -25.03 -10.61
N HIS A 16 -19.18 -25.80 -10.14
CA HIS A 16 -17.89 -25.29 -9.65
C HIS A 16 -16.75 -26.30 -9.92
N ASP A 17 -15.52 -25.83 -9.74
CA ASP A 17 -14.34 -26.68 -9.82
C ASP A 17 -14.29 -27.64 -8.63
N ILE A 18 -14.05 -28.92 -8.86
CA ILE A 18 -13.75 -29.92 -7.82
C ILE A 18 -12.23 -30.05 -7.72
N THR A 19 -11.67 -29.54 -6.64
CA THR A 19 -10.22 -29.52 -6.40
C THR A 19 -9.76 -30.85 -5.76
N GLU A 20 -8.69 -31.40 -6.29
CA GLU A 20 -7.94 -32.50 -5.72
C GLU A 20 -6.70 -31.97 -5.00
N ILE A 21 -6.50 -32.39 -3.75
CA ILE A 21 -5.31 -32.04 -2.96
C ILE A 21 -4.64 -33.33 -2.53
N VAL A 22 -3.46 -33.61 -3.08
CA VAL A 22 -2.59 -34.70 -2.65
C VAL A 22 -1.33 -34.09 -2.08
N LYS A 23 -1.06 -34.33 -0.79
CA LYS A 23 0.11 -33.78 -0.09
C LYS A 23 1.39 -34.03 -0.89
N ASP A 24 2.17 -32.98 -1.09
CA ASP A 24 3.48 -32.96 -1.77
C ASP A 24 3.47 -33.42 -3.25
N GLN A 25 2.28 -33.63 -3.85
CA GLN A 25 2.16 -34.09 -5.24
C GLN A 25 1.31 -33.17 -6.11
N ARG A 26 0.06 -32.88 -5.72
CA ARG A 26 -0.89 -32.16 -6.56
C ARG A 26 -1.87 -31.32 -5.76
N LYS A 27 -2.06 -30.05 -6.22
CA LYS A 27 -3.19 -29.21 -5.83
C LYS A 27 -3.74 -28.54 -7.08
N GLY A 28 -4.99 -28.87 -7.46
CA GLY A 28 -5.63 -28.24 -8.62
C GLY A 28 -7.00 -28.85 -8.92
N PRO A 29 -7.75 -28.25 -9.86
CA PRO A 29 -9.05 -28.76 -10.26
C PRO A 29 -8.93 -30.13 -10.93
N ARG A 30 -9.59 -31.14 -10.36
CA ARG A 30 -9.76 -32.46 -10.96
C ARG A 30 -10.88 -32.44 -12.00
N PHE A 31 -11.99 -31.80 -11.65
CA PHE A 31 -13.08 -31.49 -12.57
C PHE A 31 -13.30 -29.99 -12.57
N LYS A 32 -13.51 -29.43 -13.75
CA LYS A 32 -13.79 -27.99 -13.91
C LYS A 32 -15.29 -27.73 -13.93
N LYS A 33 -15.67 -26.53 -13.52
CA LYS A 33 -17.00 -25.99 -13.77
C LYS A 33 -17.41 -26.22 -15.22
N GLY A 34 -18.66 -26.64 -15.42
CA GLY A 34 -19.19 -26.95 -16.76
C GLY A 34 -18.88 -28.37 -17.22
N HIS A 35 -18.15 -29.17 -16.42
CA HIS A 35 -17.96 -30.59 -16.72
C HIS A 35 -19.30 -31.34 -16.65
N ILE A 36 -19.60 -32.13 -17.68
CA ILE A 36 -20.76 -33.02 -17.70
C ILE A 36 -20.33 -34.32 -17.02
N ILE A 37 -21.00 -34.64 -15.90
CA ILE A 37 -20.67 -35.80 -15.09
C ILE A 37 -21.01 -37.09 -15.85
N LYS A 38 -20.05 -37.99 -15.96
CA LYS A 38 -20.15 -39.28 -16.58
C LYS A 38 -20.17 -40.38 -15.52
N GLU A 39 -20.57 -41.60 -15.90
CA GLU A 39 -20.56 -42.78 -15.03
C GLU A 39 -19.18 -43.03 -14.43
N GLU A 40 -18.11 -42.90 -15.25
CA GLU A 40 -16.71 -43.07 -14.85
C GLU A 40 -16.21 -42.03 -13.81
N ASP A 41 -16.90 -40.90 -13.69
CA ASP A 41 -16.52 -39.81 -12.74
C ASP A 41 -17.04 -40.07 -11.33
N ILE A 42 -18.09 -40.87 -11.18
CA ILE A 42 -18.79 -41.08 -9.89
C ILE A 42 -17.83 -41.65 -8.85
N GLU A 43 -17.10 -42.72 -9.15
CA GLU A 43 -16.15 -43.30 -8.22
C GLU A 43 -15.03 -42.32 -7.84
N VAL A 44 -14.54 -41.54 -8.81
CA VAL A 44 -13.51 -40.51 -8.55
C VAL A 44 -14.03 -39.39 -7.64
N LEU A 45 -15.26 -38.96 -7.85
CA LEU A 45 -15.89 -37.93 -7.03
C LEU A 45 -16.11 -38.41 -5.59
N LEU A 46 -16.59 -39.64 -5.41
CA LEU A 46 -16.77 -40.23 -4.09
C LEU A 46 -15.43 -40.41 -3.36
N ASN A 47 -14.38 -40.84 -4.06
CA ASN A 47 -13.03 -40.96 -3.51
C ASN A 47 -12.42 -39.58 -3.10
N LEU A 48 -12.87 -38.51 -3.73
CA LEU A 48 -12.55 -37.12 -3.31
C LEU A 48 -13.43 -36.65 -2.14
N GLY A 49 -14.26 -37.52 -1.55
CA GLY A 49 -15.16 -37.18 -0.44
C GLY A 49 -16.37 -36.33 -0.85
N LYS A 50 -16.80 -36.41 -2.11
CA LYS A 50 -17.93 -35.65 -2.64
C LYS A 50 -19.17 -36.51 -2.70
N GLU A 51 -19.86 -36.66 -1.57
CA GLU A 51 -21.14 -37.40 -1.46
C GLU A 51 -22.30 -36.63 -2.15
N HIS A 52 -22.20 -35.31 -2.21
CA HIS A 52 -23.17 -34.42 -2.84
C HIS A 52 -22.49 -33.41 -3.76
N LEU A 53 -23.17 -33.05 -4.83
CA LEU A 53 -22.70 -32.12 -5.85
C LEU A 53 -23.71 -31.01 -6.08
N TYR A 54 -23.20 -29.81 -6.37
CA TYR A 54 -24.03 -28.74 -6.90
C TYR A 54 -24.01 -28.78 -8.42
N VAL A 55 -25.19 -28.95 -9.02
CA VAL A 55 -25.39 -28.98 -10.46
C VAL A 55 -26.19 -27.78 -10.95
N PHE A 56 -26.00 -27.41 -12.20
CA PHE A 56 -26.70 -26.27 -12.79
C PHE A 56 -28.21 -26.50 -12.84
N GLU A 57 -28.93 -25.57 -12.23
CA GLU A 57 -30.34 -25.32 -12.46
C GLU A 57 -30.45 -23.86 -12.87
N LYS A 58 -31.07 -23.57 -14.00
CA LYS A 58 -31.10 -22.23 -14.56
C LYS A 58 -31.95 -21.31 -13.68
N ASP A 59 -31.33 -20.44 -12.93
CA ASP A 59 -31.97 -19.37 -12.14
C ASP A 59 -31.44 -18.03 -12.64
N GLU A 60 -32.28 -17.28 -13.35
CA GLU A 60 -31.90 -16.01 -13.98
C GLU A 60 -31.74 -14.85 -12.99
N THR A 61 -32.20 -15.00 -11.74
CA THR A 61 -32.06 -14.00 -10.67
C THR A 61 -30.70 -14.09 -9.97
N MET A 62 -29.98 -15.19 -10.17
CA MET A 62 -28.70 -15.48 -9.54
C MET A 62 -27.54 -15.35 -10.54
N ILE A 63 -26.35 -15.05 -10.04
CA ILE A 63 -25.10 -15.11 -10.80
C ILE A 63 -24.09 -16.00 -10.08
N HIS A 64 -23.23 -16.61 -10.84
CA HIS A 64 -22.21 -17.52 -10.36
C HIS A 64 -21.04 -16.75 -9.74
N GLU A 65 -20.27 -17.40 -8.83
CA GLU A 65 -19.13 -16.81 -8.12
C GLU A 65 -18.09 -16.17 -9.06
N ASN A 66 -17.85 -16.76 -10.24
CA ASN A 66 -16.89 -16.21 -11.19
C ASN A 66 -17.33 -14.85 -11.74
N ASP A 67 -18.61 -14.72 -12.11
CA ASP A 67 -19.15 -13.46 -12.63
C ASP A 67 -19.23 -12.41 -11.53
N ALA A 68 -19.58 -12.83 -10.32
CA ALA A 68 -19.60 -11.97 -9.14
C ALA A 68 -18.17 -11.50 -8.77
N ALA A 69 -17.16 -12.36 -8.89
CA ALA A 69 -15.76 -11.98 -8.67
C ALA A 69 -15.27 -10.93 -9.68
N GLU A 70 -15.70 -11.02 -10.95
CA GLU A 70 -15.39 -9.98 -11.96
C GLU A 70 -16.04 -8.64 -11.59
N ILE A 71 -17.29 -8.64 -11.11
CA ILE A 71 -17.94 -7.41 -10.63
C ILE A 71 -17.16 -6.78 -9.48
N LEU A 72 -16.79 -7.57 -8.46
CA LEU A 72 -15.99 -7.08 -7.33
C LEU A 72 -14.61 -6.60 -7.79
N CYS A 73 -13.99 -7.31 -8.74
CA CYS A 73 -12.72 -6.92 -9.31
C CYS A 73 -12.82 -5.54 -10.00
N ASN A 74 -13.86 -5.29 -10.75
CA ASN A 74 -14.07 -4.02 -11.45
C ASN A 74 -14.26 -2.82 -10.50
N LEU A 75 -14.73 -3.03 -9.26
CA LEU A 75 -14.77 -1.98 -8.23
C LEU A 75 -13.37 -1.58 -7.74
N CYS A 76 -12.38 -2.45 -7.92
CA CYS A 76 -11.00 -2.29 -7.46
C CYS A 76 -10.01 -2.01 -8.59
N PHE A 77 -10.23 -2.64 -9.76
CA PHE A 77 -9.28 -2.65 -10.87
C PHE A 77 -9.21 -1.28 -11.57
N ASN A 78 -8.01 -0.79 -11.73
CA ASN A 78 -7.74 0.44 -12.45
C ASN A 78 -6.32 0.44 -13.03
N GLU A 79 -5.84 1.61 -13.45
CA GLU A 79 -4.51 1.81 -13.99
C GLU A 79 -3.40 1.25 -13.07
N TYR A 80 -2.36 0.69 -13.67
CA TYR A 80 -1.21 0.07 -13.01
C TYR A 80 -1.50 -1.22 -12.23
N MET A 81 -2.64 -1.86 -12.49
CA MET A 81 -2.98 -3.15 -11.90
C MET A 81 -3.10 -4.24 -12.97
N LYS A 82 -2.87 -5.48 -12.56
CA LYS A 82 -3.08 -6.69 -13.38
C LYS A 82 -3.95 -7.66 -12.59
N LYS A 83 -5.01 -8.16 -13.20
CA LYS A 83 -5.83 -9.22 -12.63
C LYS A 83 -5.31 -10.61 -12.98
N SER A 84 -5.44 -11.55 -12.06
CA SER A 84 -5.20 -12.98 -12.31
C SER A 84 -6.32 -13.57 -13.17
N ALA A 85 -6.08 -14.79 -13.70
CA ALA A 85 -7.19 -15.65 -14.10
C ALA A 85 -8.09 -15.95 -12.88
N ILE A 86 -9.37 -16.20 -13.13
CA ILE A 86 -10.30 -16.66 -12.10
C ILE A 86 -9.95 -18.10 -11.72
N SER A 87 -9.86 -18.36 -10.43
CA SER A 87 -9.67 -19.69 -9.88
C SER A 87 -10.51 -19.84 -8.62
N GLU A 88 -11.38 -20.84 -8.59
CA GLU A 88 -12.26 -21.12 -7.45
C GLU A 88 -13.08 -19.89 -7.01
N GLY A 89 -13.65 -19.16 -7.98
CA GLY A 89 -14.42 -17.94 -7.72
C GLY A 89 -13.63 -16.75 -7.21
N LYS A 90 -12.28 -16.79 -7.25
CA LYS A 90 -11.39 -15.75 -6.74
C LYS A 90 -10.61 -15.08 -7.87
N ILE A 91 -10.46 -13.76 -7.77
CA ILE A 91 -9.54 -12.94 -8.56
C ILE A 91 -8.55 -12.27 -7.62
N GLU A 92 -7.28 -12.19 -8.02
CA GLU A 92 -6.23 -11.45 -7.34
C GLU A 92 -5.73 -10.29 -8.21
N LEU A 93 -5.42 -9.16 -7.59
CA LEU A 93 -4.81 -8.01 -8.24
C LEU A 93 -3.34 -7.89 -7.84
N THR A 94 -2.49 -7.58 -8.81
CA THR A 94 -1.06 -7.32 -8.62
C THR A 94 -0.68 -5.97 -9.21
N SER A 95 0.36 -5.33 -8.68
CA SER A 95 0.91 -4.10 -9.22
C SER A 95 1.69 -4.35 -10.52
N THR A 96 1.57 -3.47 -11.50
CA THR A 96 2.39 -3.49 -12.73
C THR A 96 3.57 -2.52 -12.67
N ILE A 97 3.63 -1.66 -11.65
CA ILE A 97 4.69 -0.65 -11.44
C ILE A 97 5.11 -0.60 -9.96
N ASP A 98 6.23 0.07 -9.70
CA ASP A 98 6.57 0.54 -8.36
C ASP A 98 5.79 1.82 -8.07
N GLY A 99 5.26 1.98 -6.84
CA GLY A 99 4.48 3.15 -6.48
C GLY A 99 3.91 3.12 -5.07
N LEU A 100 3.09 4.10 -4.76
CA LEU A 100 2.33 4.18 -3.52
C LEU A 100 0.98 3.48 -3.69
N PHE A 101 0.70 2.49 -2.87
CA PHE A 101 -0.60 1.83 -2.84
C PHE A 101 -1.56 2.54 -1.86
N LYS A 102 -2.75 2.87 -2.34
CA LYS A 102 -3.82 3.53 -1.56
C LYS A 102 -5.04 2.63 -1.49
N VAL A 103 -5.70 2.63 -0.33
CA VAL A 103 -6.97 1.95 -0.09
C VAL A 103 -7.99 2.97 0.40
N ASN A 104 -9.12 3.08 -0.26
CA ASN A 104 -10.26 3.82 0.25
C ASN A 104 -11.00 2.94 1.27
N ARG A 105 -10.72 3.18 2.55
CA ARG A 105 -11.25 2.36 3.66
C ARG A 105 -12.78 2.42 3.75
N GLU A 106 -13.37 3.56 3.44
CA GLU A 106 -14.82 3.74 3.47
C GLU A 106 -15.51 2.90 2.38
N GLU A 107 -15.03 2.98 1.14
CA GLU A 107 -15.58 2.21 0.03
C GLU A 107 -15.34 0.69 0.22
N LEU A 108 -14.17 0.31 0.73
CA LEU A 108 -13.87 -1.08 1.08
C LEU A 108 -14.80 -1.62 2.16
N PHE A 109 -15.09 -0.80 3.19
CA PHE A 109 -16.02 -1.16 4.27
C PHE A 109 -17.43 -1.36 3.73
N LYS A 110 -17.91 -0.52 2.80
CA LYS A 110 -19.23 -0.68 2.17
C LYS A 110 -19.40 -2.07 1.54
N VAL A 111 -18.38 -2.56 0.83
CA VAL A 111 -18.42 -3.91 0.22
C VAL A 111 -18.40 -5.00 1.29
N ASN A 112 -17.43 -4.95 2.20
CA ASN A 112 -17.22 -6.02 3.18
C ASN A 112 -18.34 -6.12 4.22
N SER A 113 -19.01 -5.01 4.54
CA SER A 113 -20.17 -4.99 5.43
C SER A 113 -21.48 -5.40 4.75
N PHE A 114 -21.52 -5.48 3.41
CA PHE A 114 -22.73 -5.81 2.66
C PHE A 114 -23.14 -7.29 2.77
N GLY A 115 -22.21 -8.15 3.18
CA GLY A 115 -22.40 -9.58 3.43
C GLY A 115 -22.37 -10.46 2.19
N LYS A 116 -21.98 -11.72 2.39
CA LYS A 116 -21.77 -12.76 1.37
C LYS A 116 -20.68 -12.44 0.32
N MET A 117 -19.95 -11.33 0.44
CA MET A 117 -18.85 -10.94 -0.44
C MET A 117 -17.68 -10.39 0.36
N MET A 118 -16.47 -10.44 -0.19
CA MET A 118 -15.29 -9.94 0.48
C MET A 118 -14.23 -9.43 -0.51
N ILE A 119 -13.54 -8.39 -0.10
CA ILE A 119 -12.31 -7.89 -0.70
C ILE A 119 -11.28 -7.79 0.42
N ALA A 120 -10.20 -8.56 0.35
CA ALA A 120 -9.05 -8.47 1.24
C ALA A 120 -7.93 -7.71 0.53
N THR A 121 -7.30 -6.73 1.20
CA THR A 121 -6.27 -5.90 0.61
C THR A 121 -4.99 -5.91 1.44
N ARG A 122 -3.86 -5.54 0.83
CA ARG A 122 -2.72 -5.03 1.60
C ARG A 122 -3.13 -3.77 2.36
N GLN A 123 -2.31 -3.39 3.35
CA GLN A 123 -2.40 -2.09 3.99
C GLN A 123 -2.24 -0.97 2.96
N GLY A 124 -3.07 0.07 3.04
CA GLY A 124 -2.93 1.30 2.27
C GLY A 124 -1.78 2.19 2.78
N ASN A 125 -1.44 3.22 2.00
CA ASN A 125 -0.34 4.16 2.27
C ASN A 125 1.05 3.50 2.39
N VAL A 126 1.27 2.39 1.67
CA VAL A 126 2.55 1.66 1.67
C VAL A 126 3.17 1.62 0.28
N PRO A 127 4.52 1.57 0.20
CA PRO A 127 5.19 1.32 -1.06
C PRO A 127 4.88 -0.09 -1.56
N VAL A 128 4.67 -0.22 -2.85
CA VAL A 128 4.55 -1.50 -3.56
C VAL A 128 5.53 -1.55 -4.71
N LYS A 129 5.97 -2.76 -5.05
CA LYS A 129 6.81 -3.03 -6.22
C LYS A 129 6.00 -3.73 -7.29
N LYS A 130 6.47 -3.64 -8.53
CA LYS A 130 5.93 -4.42 -9.65
C LYS A 130 5.87 -5.90 -9.30
N GLY A 131 4.70 -6.52 -9.47
CA GLY A 131 4.44 -7.92 -9.12
C GLY A 131 3.88 -8.14 -7.71
N ASP A 132 3.89 -7.13 -6.85
CA ASP A 132 3.32 -7.24 -5.51
C ASP A 132 1.81 -7.50 -5.57
N LYS A 133 1.33 -8.45 -4.73
CA LYS A 133 -0.10 -8.66 -4.54
C LYS A 133 -0.71 -7.48 -3.80
N LEU A 134 -1.85 -6.99 -4.29
CA LEU A 134 -2.57 -5.83 -3.77
C LEU A 134 -3.84 -6.23 -3.03
N ALA A 135 -4.64 -7.09 -3.65
CA ALA A 135 -5.94 -7.52 -3.14
C ALA A 135 -6.36 -8.86 -3.72
N GLY A 136 -7.30 -9.51 -3.04
CA GLY A 136 -8.04 -10.66 -3.54
C GLY A 136 -9.51 -10.51 -3.22
N MET A 137 -10.40 -10.92 -4.13
CA MET A 137 -11.85 -10.75 -3.99
C MET A 137 -12.59 -11.99 -4.45
N ARG A 138 -13.73 -12.24 -3.78
CA ARG A 138 -14.67 -13.29 -4.11
C ARG A 138 -16.01 -13.07 -3.39
N ILE A 139 -17.02 -13.81 -3.80
CA ILE A 139 -18.20 -14.04 -2.92
C ILE A 139 -18.00 -15.30 -2.07
N ILE A 140 -18.75 -15.41 -0.98
CA ILE A 140 -18.66 -16.56 -0.06
C ILE A 140 -19.48 -17.76 -0.57
N PRO A 141 -20.74 -17.59 -1.03
CA PRO A 141 -21.51 -18.68 -1.61
C PRO A 141 -21.08 -18.94 -3.05
N LEU A 142 -21.50 -20.05 -3.62
CA LEU A 142 -21.24 -20.39 -5.03
C LEU A 142 -22.04 -19.51 -6.02
N VAL A 143 -23.19 -19.03 -5.59
CA VAL A 143 -24.06 -18.12 -6.35
C VAL A 143 -24.58 -17.02 -5.42
N ILE A 144 -24.87 -15.84 -6.00
CA ILE A 144 -25.39 -14.68 -5.27
C ILE A 144 -26.48 -14.02 -6.11
N GLU A 145 -27.37 -13.30 -5.46
CA GLU A 145 -28.46 -12.55 -6.09
C GLU A 145 -27.88 -11.43 -6.98
N LYS A 146 -28.32 -11.34 -8.25
CA LYS A 146 -27.92 -10.27 -9.19
C LYS A 146 -28.22 -8.88 -8.61
N GLU A 147 -29.39 -8.72 -8.03
CA GLU A 147 -29.82 -7.46 -7.41
C GLU A 147 -28.82 -7.01 -6.34
N LYS A 148 -28.33 -7.93 -5.52
CA LYS A 148 -27.34 -7.63 -4.47
C LYS A 148 -26.04 -7.10 -5.06
N MET A 149 -25.60 -7.67 -6.18
CA MET A 149 -24.40 -7.19 -6.88
C MET A 149 -24.62 -5.82 -7.53
N GLN A 150 -25.81 -5.54 -8.06
CA GLN A 150 -26.15 -4.21 -8.56
C GLN A 150 -26.16 -3.17 -7.45
N GLN A 151 -26.81 -3.47 -6.32
CA GLN A 151 -26.84 -2.57 -5.16
C GLN A 151 -25.45 -2.20 -4.66
N ILE A 152 -24.50 -3.12 -4.64
CA ILE A 152 -23.13 -2.79 -4.20
C ILE A 152 -22.39 -1.94 -5.24
N GLN A 153 -22.59 -2.17 -6.54
CA GLN A 153 -22.04 -1.31 -7.59
C GLN A 153 -22.55 0.14 -7.49
N GLU A 154 -23.82 0.33 -7.15
CA GLU A 154 -24.41 1.65 -6.94
C GLU A 154 -23.91 2.34 -5.66
N LYS A 155 -23.64 1.57 -4.59
CA LYS A 155 -23.14 2.10 -3.32
C LYS A 155 -21.69 2.54 -3.38
N VAL A 156 -20.86 1.88 -4.18
CA VAL A 156 -19.43 2.20 -4.35
C VAL A 156 -19.29 3.32 -5.37
N GLN A 157 -18.98 4.52 -4.91
CA GLN A 157 -18.93 5.72 -5.75
C GLN A 157 -17.53 6.17 -6.13
N LYS A 158 -16.53 5.65 -5.44
CA LYS A 158 -15.11 5.99 -5.67
C LYS A 158 -14.28 4.74 -5.82
N PRO A 159 -13.16 4.77 -6.55
CA PRO A 159 -12.24 3.64 -6.62
C PRO A 159 -11.82 3.15 -5.22
N ILE A 160 -11.94 1.85 -4.98
CA ILE A 160 -11.54 1.23 -3.70
C ILE A 160 -10.01 1.22 -3.57
N LEU A 161 -9.31 0.93 -4.65
CA LEU A 161 -7.85 0.83 -4.69
C LEU A 161 -7.27 1.83 -5.68
N LYS A 162 -6.04 2.28 -5.44
CA LYS A 162 -5.27 3.12 -6.36
C LYS A 162 -3.78 2.84 -6.21
N ILE A 163 -3.03 2.88 -7.31
CA ILE A 163 -1.58 2.98 -7.30
C ILE A 163 -1.21 4.36 -7.82
N MET A 164 -0.39 5.08 -7.07
CA MET A 164 0.15 6.37 -7.46
C MET A 164 1.63 6.17 -7.82
N PRO A 165 2.04 6.43 -9.07
CA PRO A 165 3.45 6.36 -9.46
C PRO A 165 4.27 7.43 -8.74
N TYR A 166 5.56 7.16 -8.50
CA TYR A 166 6.47 8.14 -7.94
C TYR A 166 6.80 9.22 -8.96
N GLN A 167 6.50 10.47 -8.61
CA GLN A 167 6.65 11.64 -9.46
C GLN A 167 7.89 12.46 -9.12
N ILE A 168 8.30 12.51 -7.84
CA ILE A 168 9.52 13.17 -7.39
C ILE A 168 10.73 12.38 -7.88
N LYS A 169 11.66 13.08 -8.54
CA LYS A 169 12.86 12.49 -9.14
C LYS A 169 14.14 13.09 -8.60
N THR A 170 14.07 14.31 -8.07
CA THR A 170 15.24 15.05 -7.58
C THR A 170 15.04 15.53 -6.15
N ALA A 171 16.13 15.55 -5.38
CA ALA A 171 16.12 16.06 -4.01
C ALA A 171 17.33 16.97 -3.73
N GLY A 172 17.08 17.95 -2.86
CA GLY A 172 18.13 18.75 -2.24
C GLY A 172 18.29 18.37 -0.78
N ILE A 173 19.51 18.23 -0.28
CA ILE A 173 19.83 17.98 1.12
C ILE A 173 20.58 19.17 1.70
N ILE A 174 20.09 19.72 2.81
CA ILE A 174 20.78 20.74 3.59
C ILE A 174 21.15 20.12 4.93
N THR A 175 22.45 19.95 5.15
CA THR A 175 22.99 19.39 6.41
C THR A 175 23.40 20.52 7.32
N THR A 176 22.72 20.71 8.45
CA THR A 176 23.07 21.69 9.47
C THR A 176 23.95 21.05 10.55
N GLY A 177 24.80 21.86 11.14
CA GLY A 177 25.71 21.46 12.21
C GLY A 177 27.02 22.22 12.09
N SER A 178 27.34 23.06 13.08
CA SER A 178 28.55 23.87 13.09
C SER A 178 29.82 23.01 13.10
N GLU A 179 29.76 21.84 13.68
CA GLU A 179 30.88 20.86 13.73
C GLU A 179 31.10 20.19 12.37
N VAL A 180 30.06 19.87 11.62
CA VAL A 180 30.13 19.33 10.26
C VAL A 180 30.60 20.41 9.29
N TYR A 181 30.01 21.62 9.37
CA TYR A 181 30.36 22.74 8.52
C TYR A 181 31.83 23.15 8.65
N LYS A 182 32.36 23.16 9.89
CA LYS A 182 33.78 23.48 10.19
C LYS A 182 34.73 22.31 9.95
N GLY A 183 34.23 21.15 9.45
CA GLY A 183 35.02 19.98 9.17
C GLY A 183 35.60 19.28 10.40
N ARG A 184 35.05 19.54 11.61
CA ARG A 184 35.50 18.91 12.87
C ARG A 184 35.09 17.45 12.93
N ILE A 185 33.90 17.13 12.38
CA ILE A 185 33.38 15.78 12.21
C ILE A 185 32.92 15.58 10.76
N LYS A 186 32.91 14.31 10.33
CA LYS A 186 32.41 13.94 9.00
C LYS A 186 30.89 13.88 8.99
N ASP A 187 30.26 14.37 7.93
CA ASP A 187 28.84 14.15 7.70
C ASP A 187 28.54 12.66 7.47
N THR A 188 27.83 12.06 8.40
CA THR A 188 27.37 10.66 8.35
C THR A 188 25.87 10.55 8.10
N PHE A 189 25.16 11.68 8.11
CA PHE A 189 23.71 11.72 7.91
C PHE A 189 23.36 11.68 6.42
N THR A 190 23.96 12.53 5.62
CA THR A 190 23.70 12.62 4.17
C THR A 190 23.81 11.28 3.45
N PRO A 191 24.85 10.44 3.67
CA PRO A 191 24.93 9.14 3.01
C PRO A 191 23.73 8.25 3.26
N VAL A 192 23.19 8.22 4.49
CA VAL A 192 22.00 7.43 4.85
C VAL A 192 20.76 7.92 4.08
N ILE A 193 20.59 9.24 3.97
CA ILE A 193 19.46 9.82 3.21
C ILE A 193 19.58 9.48 1.73
N VAL A 194 20.78 9.61 1.15
CA VAL A 194 21.04 9.27 -0.25
C VAL A 194 20.67 7.81 -0.54
N GLU A 195 21.04 6.86 0.34
CA GLU A 195 20.69 5.46 0.18
C GLU A 195 19.16 5.24 0.24
N LYS A 196 18.47 5.88 1.20
CA LYS A 196 17.00 5.80 1.29
C LYS A 196 16.30 6.37 0.06
N LEU A 197 16.76 7.47 -0.50
CA LEU A 197 16.23 8.07 -1.72
C LEU A 197 16.49 7.19 -2.94
N LYS A 198 17.68 6.57 -3.01
CA LYS A 198 18.07 5.67 -4.09
C LYS A 198 17.17 4.42 -4.16
N GLU A 199 16.63 3.92 -3.03
CA GLU A 199 15.66 2.82 -3.00
C GLU A 199 14.44 3.10 -3.91
N TYR A 200 14.14 4.40 -4.17
CA TYR A 200 12.99 4.88 -4.96
C TYR A 200 13.38 5.55 -6.29
N GLY A 201 14.67 5.52 -6.64
CA GLY A 201 15.17 6.14 -7.87
C GLY A 201 15.15 7.68 -7.84
N VAL A 202 15.28 8.28 -6.66
CA VAL A 202 15.41 9.74 -6.50
C VAL A 202 16.88 10.12 -6.43
N GLU A 203 17.28 11.08 -7.26
CA GLU A 203 18.66 11.60 -7.33
C GLU A 203 18.82 12.83 -6.43
N VAL A 204 19.92 12.89 -5.69
CA VAL A 204 20.30 14.09 -4.94
C VAL A 204 21.10 15.00 -5.88
N THR A 205 20.44 16.06 -6.35
CA THR A 205 21.04 17.03 -7.31
C THR A 205 21.56 18.29 -6.64
N TYR A 206 21.24 18.49 -5.36
CA TYR A 206 21.73 19.59 -4.54
C TYR A 206 22.12 19.09 -3.16
N HIS A 207 23.32 19.45 -2.71
CA HIS A 207 23.76 19.23 -1.31
C HIS A 207 24.52 20.45 -0.83
N SER A 208 24.21 20.92 0.37
CA SER A 208 24.92 22.03 1.01
C SER A 208 24.99 21.84 2.52
N LEU A 209 26.13 22.24 3.08
CA LEU A 209 26.32 22.35 4.52
C LEU A 209 25.90 23.73 5.01
N SER A 210 25.39 23.81 6.22
CA SER A 210 25.05 25.07 6.89
C SER A 210 25.54 25.04 8.34
N LEU A 211 25.87 26.24 8.85
CA LEU A 211 25.99 26.43 10.30
C LEU A 211 24.63 26.27 10.97
N ASP A 212 24.61 26.16 12.30
CA ASP A 212 23.40 26.23 13.12
C ASP A 212 22.86 27.69 13.16
N ASP A 213 22.68 28.25 11.98
CA ASP A 213 22.22 29.60 11.71
C ASP A 213 21.01 29.58 10.79
N HIS A 214 19.89 30.17 11.25
CA HIS A 214 18.63 30.09 10.50
C HIS A 214 18.65 30.89 9.19
N GLU A 215 19.41 32.00 9.11
CA GLU A 215 19.46 32.82 7.89
C GLU A 215 20.23 32.09 6.79
N MET A 216 21.40 31.53 7.16
CA MET A 216 22.21 30.72 6.26
C MET A 216 21.44 29.50 5.78
N THR A 217 20.81 28.75 6.69
CA THR A 217 20.00 27.57 6.36
C THR A 217 18.82 27.93 5.46
N THR A 218 18.12 29.03 5.75
CA THR A 218 17.03 29.56 4.88
C THR A 218 17.55 29.87 3.46
N SER A 219 18.73 30.52 3.37
CA SER A 219 19.36 30.80 2.07
C SER A 219 19.63 29.51 1.28
N LYS A 220 20.20 28.49 1.94
CA LYS A 220 20.52 27.20 1.30
C LYS A 220 19.26 26.44 0.84
N ILE A 221 18.18 26.48 1.62
CA ILE A 221 16.88 25.93 1.21
C ILE A 221 16.37 26.65 -0.04
N ASN A 222 16.43 28.00 -0.06
CA ASN A 222 15.98 28.80 -1.20
C ASN A 222 16.85 28.58 -2.44
N GLU A 223 18.15 28.36 -2.29
CA GLU A 223 19.07 27.98 -3.39
C GLU A 223 18.64 26.64 -4.00
N ALA A 224 18.38 25.60 -3.19
CA ALA A 224 17.87 24.29 -3.63
C ALA A 224 16.55 24.45 -4.43
N LEU A 225 15.60 25.20 -3.88
CA LEU A 225 14.33 25.47 -4.56
C LEU A 225 14.49 26.18 -5.89
N LYS A 226 15.42 27.15 -5.99
CA LYS A 226 15.75 27.86 -7.26
C LYS A 226 16.38 26.92 -8.29
N GLN A 227 17.09 25.89 -7.87
CA GLN A 227 17.62 24.86 -8.75
C GLN A 227 16.56 23.87 -9.26
N GLY A 228 15.32 23.99 -8.79
CA GLY A 228 14.20 23.19 -9.25
C GLY A 228 14.17 21.76 -8.69
N VAL A 229 14.71 21.52 -7.49
CA VAL A 229 14.58 20.21 -6.84
C VAL A 229 13.12 19.95 -6.49
N ASP A 230 12.68 18.69 -6.59
CA ASP A 230 11.31 18.28 -6.32
C ASP A 230 11.04 18.08 -4.81
N LEU A 231 12.09 17.91 -3.99
CA LEU A 231 12.03 17.63 -2.56
C LEU A 231 13.22 18.28 -1.86
N VAL A 232 13.00 18.92 -0.72
CA VAL A 232 14.07 19.42 0.14
C VAL A 232 14.08 18.71 1.48
N LEU A 233 15.23 18.20 1.89
CA LEU A 233 15.46 17.52 3.16
C LEU A 233 16.49 18.30 3.99
N CYS A 234 16.10 18.70 5.18
CA CYS A 234 16.97 19.38 6.14
C CYS A 234 17.31 18.40 7.26
N THR A 235 18.61 18.26 7.57
CA THR A 235 19.13 17.38 8.63
C THR A 235 19.87 18.19 9.68
N GLY A 236 19.80 17.78 10.94
CA GLY A 236 20.37 18.51 12.07
C GLY A 236 19.48 19.66 12.56
N GLY A 237 19.76 20.15 13.77
CA GLY A 237 19.05 21.28 14.37
C GLY A 237 17.54 21.12 14.50
N MET A 238 17.05 19.90 14.77
CA MET A 238 15.63 19.55 14.81
C MET A 238 15.10 19.25 16.21
N SER A 239 15.91 19.37 17.25
CA SER A 239 15.49 19.12 18.62
C SER A 239 15.00 20.40 19.31
N VAL A 240 15.08 20.47 20.63
CA VAL A 240 14.54 21.56 21.45
C VAL A 240 15.62 22.49 21.99
N ASP A 241 16.88 22.27 21.62
CA ASP A 241 18.00 23.08 22.09
C ASP A 241 17.96 24.50 21.47
N PRO A 242 18.48 25.52 22.16
CA PRO A 242 18.49 26.90 21.65
C PRO A 242 19.20 27.06 20.30
N ASP A 243 20.12 26.15 19.98
CA ASP A 243 20.87 26.13 18.72
C ASP A 243 20.14 25.35 17.61
N ASP A 244 19.04 24.68 17.92
CA ASP A 244 18.23 23.94 16.96
C ASP A 244 17.32 24.88 16.16
N LYS A 245 17.86 25.46 15.12
CA LYS A 245 17.22 26.54 14.34
C LYS A 245 16.63 26.12 13.00
N THR A 246 16.71 24.82 12.65
CA THR A 246 16.21 24.31 11.37
C THR A 246 14.68 24.50 11.20
N PRO A 247 13.81 24.33 12.22
CA PRO A 247 12.39 24.63 12.07
C PRO A 247 12.11 26.10 11.74
N LEU A 248 12.85 27.02 12.36
CA LEU A 248 12.76 28.46 12.08
C LEU A 248 13.24 28.77 10.66
N ALA A 249 14.34 28.16 10.24
CA ALA A 249 14.87 28.34 8.88
C ALA A 249 13.85 27.89 7.81
N ILE A 250 13.22 26.74 8.00
CA ILE A 250 12.15 26.25 7.12
C ILE A 250 10.97 27.24 7.09
N LYS A 251 10.52 27.70 8.24
CA LYS A 251 9.44 28.71 8.34
C LYS A 251 9.78 29.98 7.59
N ASN A 252 11.02 30.48 7.71
CA ASN A 252 11.50 31.71 7.06
C ASN A 252 11.56 31.62 5.53
N THR A 253 11.55 30.42 4.94
CA THR A 253 11.37 30.27 3.50
C THR A 253 10.00 30.70 3.00
N GLY A 254 9.02 30.89 3.89
CA GLY A 254 7.60 31.09 3.57
C GLY A 254 6.85 29.78 3.27
N ALA A 255 7.43 28.62 3.60
CA ALA A 255 6.74 27.34 3.49
C ALA A 255 5.60 27.23 4.51
N LYS A 256 4.49 26.60 4.10
CA LYS A 256 3.38 26.29 4.99
C LYS A 256 3.74 25.07 5.83
N ILE A 257 3.95 25.26 7.14
CA ILE A 257 4.17 24.16 8.07
C ILE A 257 2.87 23.36 8.22
N ILE A 258 2.94 22.04 8.00
CA ILE A 258 1.83 21.10 8.20
C ILE A 258 1.87 20.55 9.62
N SER A 259 3.05 20.10 10.06
CA SER A 259 3.27 19.63 11.41
C SER A 259 4.75 19.79 11.80
N TYR A 260 4.97 20.10 13.07
CA TYR A 260 6.26 19.89 13.74
C TYR A 260 6.00 18.94 14.91
N GLY A 261 6.54 17.73 14.77
CA GLY A 261 6.21 16.58 15.58
C GLY A 261 5.27 15.61 14.87
N ALA A 262 5.49 14.31 15.10
CA ALA A 262 4.62 13.22 14.64
C ALA A 262 4.63 12.07 15.67
N PRO A 263 3.50 11.39 15.91
CA PRO A 263 3.41 10.33 16.92
C PRO A 263 3.99 9.01 16.42
N VAL A 264 5.24 9.04 15.92
CA VAL A 264 5.97 7.87 15.43
C VAL A 264 7.35 7.80 16.09
N LEU A 265 7.67 6.67 16.65
CA LEU A 265 8.96 6.41 17.30
C LEU A 265 9.66 5.20 16.61
N PRO A 266 10.90 5.42 16.14
CA PRO A 266 11.71 6.64 16.17
C PRO A 266 11.22 7.72 15.19
N GLY A 267 11.38 9.01 15.59
CA GLY A 267 11.16 10.10 14.65
C GLY A 267 10.22 11.22 15.11
N ALA A 268 9.91 11.31 16.42
CA ALA A 268 8.94 12.28 16.95
C ALA A 268 9.16 13.74 16.52
N MET A 269 10.44 14.19 16.37
CA MET A 269 10.78 15.56 15.99
C MET A 269 10.79 15.81 14.47
N PHE A 270 9.95 15.10 13.74
CA PHE A 270 9.77 15.25 12.30
C PHE A 270 9.01 16.53 11.97
N LEU A 271 9.46 17.28 10.96
CA LEU A 271 8.76 18.46 10.45
C LEU A 271 8.38 18.24 8.98
N LEU A 272 7.12 18.49 8.66
CA LEU A 272 6.63 18.52 7.29
C LEU A 272 6.10 19.91 6.94
N SER A 273 6.52 20.43 5.81
CA SER A 273 6.02 21.68 5.22
C SER A 273 5.97 21.60 3.71
N TYR A 274 5.25 22.53 3.09
CA TYR A 274 5.20 22.66 1.63
C TYR A 274 5.41 24.12 1.22
N LYS A 275 6.22 24.32 0.15
CA LYS A 275 6.31 25.59 -0.54
C LYS A 275 5.81 25.40 -1.98
N GLY A 276 4.57 25.84 -2.24
CA GLY A 276 3.82 25.36 -3.40
C GLY A 276 3.66 23.85 -3.34
N ASP A 277 4.07 23.15 -4.39
CA ASP A 277 4.02 21.68 -4.49
C ASP A 277 5.30 20.98 -4.00
N VAL A 278 6.31 21.73 -3.56
CA VAL A 278 7.58 21.16 -3.11
C VAL A 278 7.55 20.90 -1.62
N PRO A 279 7.65 19.64 -1.16
CA PRO A 279 7.79 19.33 0.24
C PRO A 279 9.17 19.73 0.76
N ILE A 280 9.19 20.38 1.93
CA ILE A 280 10.40 20.70 2.70
C ILE A 280 10.27 19.99 4.04
N VAL A 281 11.21 19.12 4.33
CA VAL A 281 11.14 18.19 5.46
C VAL A 281 12.32 18.40 6.39
N GLY A 282 12.05 18.55 7.68
CA GLY A 282 13.05 18.51 8.72
C GLY A 282 13.14 17.09 9.32
N LEU A 283 14.32 16.49 9.22
CA LEU A 283 14.56 15.10 9.61
C LEU A 283 15.18 15.02 11.02
N PRO A 284 14.57 14.27 11.94
CA PRO A 284 15.14 14.05 13.27
C PRO A 284 16.42 13.21 13.21
N GLY A 285 17.34 13.42 14.13
CA GLY A 285 18.65 12.76 14.16
C GLY A 285 18.61 11.23 14.14
N CYS A 286 17.53 10.62 14.65
CA CYS A 286 17.38 9.16 14.65
C CYS A 286 17.31 8.53 13.24
N VAL A 287 17.00 9.31 12.20
CA VAL A 287 17.02 8.82 10.81
C VAL A 287 18.40 8.33 10.39
N MET A 288 19.45 8.88 11.01
CA MET A 288 20.83 8.51 10.72
C MET A 288 21.18 7.07 11.17
N TYR A 289 20.63 6.61 12.30
CA TYR A 289 21.04 5.33 12.91
C TYR A 289 19.91 4.30 13.06
N SER A 290 18.64 4.71 12.93
CA SER A 290 17.53 3.77 13.01
C SER A 290 17.18 3.20 11.64
N ARG A 291 16.93 1.89 11.57
CA ARG A 291 16.61 1.20 10.32
C ARG A 291 15.38 1.80 9.64
N ARG A 292 14.31 2.03 10.42
CA ARG A 292 13.06 2.62 9.96
C ARG A 292 12.57 3.67 10.97
N THR A 293 12.05 4.76 10.44
CA THR A 293 11.59 5.93 11.19
C THR A 293 10.34 6.50 10.54
N ILE A 294 9.78 7.57 11.06
CA ILE A 294 8.72 8.36 10.43
C ILE A 294 9.06 8.72 8.97
N PHE A 295 10.33 9.00 8.66
CA PHE A 295 10.74 9.34 7.30
C PHE A 295 10.44 8.21 6.32
N ASP A 296 10.72 6.95 6.69
CA ASP A 296 10.42 5.78 5.84
C ASP A 296 8.91 5.59 5.62
N VAL A 297 8.09 6.00 6.59
CA VAL A 297 6.62 5.92 6.50
C VAL A 297 6.05 6.97 5.53
N VAL A 298 6.55 8.21 5.60
CA VAL A 298 6.01 9.32 4.81
C VAL A 298 6.67 9.48 3.45
N LEU A 299 7.92 9.05 3.28
CA LEU A 299 8.66 9.22 2.02
C LEU A 299 7.90 8.70 0.79
N PRO A 300 7.33 7.48 0.77
CA PRO A 300 6.58 7.00 -0.40
C PRO A 300 5.40 7.90 -0.77
N ARG A 301 4.73 8.51 0.23
CA ARG A 301 3.62 9.44 0.03
C ARG A 301 4.12 10.74 -0.61
N LEU A 302 5.20 11.31 -0.09
CA LEU A 302 5.82 12.52 -0.66
C LEU A 302 6.22 12.27 -2.11
N LEU A 303 6.91 11.15 -2.38
CA LEU A 303 7.38 10.79 -3.71
C LEU A 303 6.25 10.63 -4.74
N ALA A 304 5.09 10.17 -4.31
CA ALA A 304 3.88 10.06 -5.13
C ALA A 304 3.09 11.38 -5.24
N LYS A 305 3.57 12.47 -4.64
CA LYS A 305 2.84 13.76 -4.47
C LYS A 305 1.46 13.58 -3.83
N ASP A 306 1.35 12.62 -2.91
CA ASP A 306 0.17 12.43 -2.07
C ASP A 306 0.26 13.42 -0.90
N LEU A 307 -0.53 14.49 -0.96
CA LEU A 307 -0.51 15.54 0.06
C LEU A 307 -0.89 14.95 1.43
N ILE A 308 -0.06 15.25 2.42
CA ILE A 308 -0.22 14.76 3.79
C ILE A 308 -0.74 15.90 4.66
N THR A 309 -1.83 15.65 5.38
CA THR A 309 -2.40 16.61 6.34
C THR A 309 -1.87 16.36 7.76
N SER A 310 -2.07 17.34 8.65
CA SER A 310 -1.78 17.19 10.09
C SER A 310 -2.57 16.05 10.72
N ASP A 311 -3.84 15.88 10.34
CA ASP A 311 -4.70 14.83 10.87
C ASP A 311 -4.23 13.44 10.44
N GLU A 312 -3.80 13.29 9.19
CA GLU A 312 -3.22 12.04 8.71
C GLU A 312 -1.91 11.69 9.41
N LEU A 313 -1.08 12.71 9.76
CA LEU A 313 0.10 12.47 10.58
C LEU A 313 -0.28 12.05 12.01
N ALA A 314 -1.30 12.67 12.60
CA ALA A 314 -1.79 12.31 13.93
C ALA A 314 -2.32 10.88 13.99
N LEU A 315 -2.99 10.40 12.93
CA LEU A 315 -3.48 9.02 12.82
C LEU A 315 -2.37 7.97 12.78
N LEU A 316 -1.12 8.34 12.51
CA LEU A 316 0.01 7.40 12.55
C LEU A 316 0.35 6.91 13.97
N GLY A 317 -0.25 7.49 15.01
CA GLY A 317 0.04 7.15 16.41
C GLY A 317 -0.30 5.70 16.76
N GLU A 318 -1.43 5.18 16.28
CA GLU A 318 -1.70 3.76 16.38
C GLU A 318 -0.75 2.98 15.46
N GLY A 319 0.01 2.05 16.04
CA GLY A 319 1.11 1.37 15.34
C GLY A 319 2.37 2.23 15.14
N GLY A 320 2.42 3.47 15.63
CA GLY A 320 3.56 4.39 15.44
C GLY A 320 4.86 3.98 16.16
N LEU A 321 4.85 2.92 16.95
CA LEU A 321 6.02 2.42 17.67
C LEU A 321 6.74 1.32 16.87
N CYS A 322 7.96 1.59 16.40
CA CYS A 322 8.82 0.57 15.81
C CYS A 322 9.36 -0.38 16.90
N LEU A 323 9.11 -1.67 16.74
CA LEU A 323 9.50 -2.69 17.73
C LEU A 323 10.95 -3.14 17.61
N ASN A 324 11.75 -2.57 16.70
CA ASN A 324 13.16 -2.91 16.45
C ASN A 324 13.41 -4.42 16.27
N CYS A 325 12.56 -5.06 15.46
CA CYS A 325 12.61 -6.50 15.21
C CYS A 325 13.99 -6.95 14.70
N PRO A 326 14.49 -8.14 15.09
CA PRO A 326 15.78 -8.66 14.63
C PRO A 326 15.89 -8.67 13.10
N VAL A 327 14.80 -9.06 12.40
CA VAL A 327 14.65 -8.99 10.95
C VAL A 327 13.60 -7.93 10.62
N CYS A 328 14.00 -6.88 9.91
CA CYS A 328 13.08 -5.82 9.50
C CYS A 328 12.26 -6.28 8.29
N THR A 329 10.95 -6.33 8.44
CA THR A 329 10.01 -6.70 7.38
C THR A 329 9.26 -5.49 6.79
N PHE A 330 9.66 -4.27 7.12
CA PHE A 330 9.05 -3.06 6.54
C PHE A 330 9.06 -3.12 5.00
N PRO A 331 7.97 -2.76 4.32
CA PRO A 331 6.71 -2.18 4.82
C PRO A 331 5.65 -3.21 5.27
N ASN A 332 5.98 -4.50 5.37
CA ASN A 332 5.03 -5.56 5.72
C ASN A 332 4.98 -5.84 7.25
N CYS A 333 5.22 -4.83 8.07
CA CYS A 333 5.12 -4.88 9.54
C CYS A 333 4.01 -3.96 10.04
N GLY A 334 3.82 -3.86 11.36
CA GLY A 334 2.79 -3.03 11.99
C GLY A 334 3.11 -1.53 12.07
N LEU A 335 4.33 -1.09 11.68
CA LEU A 335 4.74 0.30 11.85
C LEU A 335 3.81 1.27 11.09
N SER A 336 3.14 2.18 11.83
CA SER A 336 2.23 3.23 11.35
C SER A 336 1.11 2.72 10.43
N LYS A 337 0.46 1.63 10.83
CA LYS A 337 -0.63 0.97 10.10
C LYS A 337 -1.95 0.94 10.87
N GLY A 338 -2.15 1.89 11.75
CA GLY A 338 -3.43 2.09 12.43
C GLY A 338 -4.57 2.52 11.51
#